data_34324ec20755cde12271db192e7847ff
#
_entry.id   34324ec20755cde12271db192e7847ff
#
_cell.length_a   1.000
_cell.length_b   1.000
_cell.length_c   1.000
_cell.angle_alpha   90.00
_cell.angle_beta   90.00
_cell.angle_gamma   90.00
#
_symmetry.space_group_name_H-M   'P 1'
#
loop_
_entity.id
_entity.type
_entity.pdbx_description
1 polymer ?
#
loop_
_entity_poly.entity_id
_entity_poly.type
_entity_poly.pdbx_seq_one_letter_code
_entity_poly.pdbx_strand_id
1 'polypeptide(L)' 'FKILPKYKLIKMKGLKHKPIFHVQVKIKTSQAIEGIGNSKKLAEQDAATSLLKKLKLI' A
#
# COMPACT_ATOMS: atom_id res chain seq x y z
N PHE A 1 -15.70 -9.54 13.17
CA PHE A 1 -15.51 -8.97 12.01
C PHE A 1 -14.13 -8.79 11.59
N LYS A 2 -13.72 -9.34 10.50
CA LYS A 2 -12.42 -9.18 9.98
C LYS A 2 -12.49 -8.58 8.64
N ILE A 3 -12.05 -7.37 8.52
CA ILE A 3 -11.99 -6.71 7.24
C ILE A 3 -10.56 -6.79 6.80
N LEU A 4 -10.30 -7.63 5.84
CA LEU A 4 -8.96 -7.79 5.33
C LEU A 4 -8.72 -6.82 4.19
N PRO A 5 -7.69 -5.99 4.27
CA PRO A 5 -7.40 -5.10 3.18
C PRO A 5 -6.89 -5.89 1.99
N LYS A 6 -7.23 -5.42 0.82
CA LYS A 6 -6.74 -6.05 -0.39
C LYS A 6 -5.62 -5.22 -0.95
N TYR A 7 -4.50 -5.87 -1.17
CA TYR A 7 -3.35 -5.20 -1.73
C TYR A 7 -3.26 -5.50 -3.21
N LYS A 8 -2.99 -4.48 -3.97
CA LYS A 8 -2.89 -4.65 -5.41
C LYS A 8 -1.65 -3.93 -5.91
N LEU A 9 -0.84 -4.62 -6.67
CA LEU A 9 0.33 -4.01 -7.27
C LEU A 9 -0.14 -3.21 -8.46
N ILE A 10 0.00 -1.88 -8.39
CA ILE A 10 -0.49 -1.03 -9.44
C ILE A 10 0.55 -0.83 -10.52
N LYS A 11 1.76 -0.61 -10.13
CA LYS A 11 2.81 -0.42 -11.11
C LYS A 11 4.17 -0.60 -10.48
N MET A 12 5.13 -0.79 -11.30
CA MET A 12 6.49 -0.96 -10.87
C MET A 12 7.34 -0.05 -11.72
N LYS A 13 8.08 0.80 -11.10
CA LYS A 13 8.94 1.73 -11.81
C LYS A 13 10.35 1.64 -11.28
N GLY A 14 11.22 2.36 -11.91
CA GLY A 14 12.58 2.43 -11.42
C GLY A 14 13.53 1.65 -12.27
N LEU A 15 14.80 1.75 -11.91
CA LEU A 15 15.84 1.08 -12.64
C LEU A 15 15.94 -0.35 -12.19
N LYS A 16 16.64 -1.14 -12.96
CA LYS A 16 16.82 -2.55 -12.62
C LYS A 16 17.40 -2.72 -11.22
N HIS A 17 18.29 -1.83 -10.84
CA HIS A 17 18.92 -1.95 -9.53
C HIS A 17 18.06 -1.46 -8.40
N LYS A 18 17.18 -0.55 -8.69
CA LYS A 18 16.34 0.03 -7.64
C LYS A 18 14.91 0.12 -8.11
N PRO A 19 14.23 -0.99 -8.14
CA PRO A 19 12.84 -0.97 -8.57
C PRO A 19 11.99 -0.28 -7.50
N ILE A 20 10.97 0.39 -7.96
CA ILE A 20 10.04 1.03 -7.04
C ILE A 20 8.67 0.43 -7.29
N PHE A 21 8.13 -0.18 -6.26
CA PHE A 21 6.83 -0.82 -6.36
C PHE A 21 5.75 0.10 -5.80
N HIS A 22 4.67 0.21 -6.52
CA HIS A 22 3.52 0.97 -6.09
C HIS A 22 2.39 -0.01 -5.80
N VAL A 23 1.98 -0.05 -4.55
CA VAL A 23 0.93 -0.96 -4.13
C VAL A 23 -0.24 -0.13 -3.62
N GLN A 24 -1.43 -0.57 -3.94
CA GLN A 24 -2.61 0.10 -3.48
C GLN A 24 -3.35 -0.82 -2.52
N VAL A 25 -3.79 -0.28 -1.41
CA VAL A 25 -4.60 -1.03 -0.49
C VAL A 25 -5.96 -0.37 -0.42
N LYS A 26 -6.98 -1.21 -0.40
CA LYS A 26 -8.34 -0.70 -0.39
C LYS A 26 -9.17 -1.52 0.55
N ILE A 27 -9.95 -0.86 1.37
CA ILE A 27 -10.90 -1.56 2.20
C ILE A 27 -12.27 -1.06 1.87
N LYS A 28 -13.24 -1.82 2.31
CA LYS A 28 -14.60 -1.64 1.90
C LYS A 28 -15.13 -0.24 1.95
N THR A 29 -14.89 0.45 3.03
CA THR A 29 -15.47 1.76 3.21
C THR A 29 -14.47 2.87 3.05
N SER A 30 -13.26 2.58 2.69
CA SER A 30 -12.23 3.60 2.60
C SER A 30 -11.80 3.85 1.20
N GLN A 31 -11.18 4.98 1.02
CA GLN A 31 -10.57 5.29 -0.24
C GLN A 31 -9.33 4.44 -0.40
N ALA A 32 -8.92 4.27 -1.62
CA ALA A 32 -7.72 3.52 -1.89
C ALA A 32 -6.51 4.31 -1.43
N ILE A 33 -5.57 3.62 -0.83
CA ILE A 33 -4.35 4.23 -0.31
C ILE A 33 -3.16 3.58 -0.98
N GLU A 34 -2.25 4.38 -1.44
CA GLU A 34 -1.11 3.87 -2.16
C GLU A 34 0.13 3.85 -1.27
N GLY A 35 0.92 2.81 -1.39
CA GLY A 35 2.18 2.70 -0.70
C GLY A 35 3.29 2.48 -1.70
N ILE A 36 4.48 2.90 -1.34
CA ILE A 36 5.64 2.81 -2.21
C ILE A 36 6.77 2.15 -1.46
N GLY A 37 7.53 1.33 -2.15
CA GLY A 37 8.67 0.71 -1.53
C GLY A 37 9.60 0.10 -2.55
N ASN A 38 10.79 -0.27 -2.10
CA ASN A 38 11.77 -0.88 -2.98
C ASN A 38 11.48 -2.34 -3.24
N SER A 39 10.54 -2.89 -2.53
CA SER A 39 10.08 -4.25 -2.78
C SER A 39 8.59 -4.26 -2.57
N LYS A 40 7.95 -5.30 -3.08
CA LYS A 40 6.52 -5.42 -2.91
C LYS A 40 6.14 -5.40 -1.45
N LYS A 41 6.90 -6.10 -0.64
CA LYS A 41 6.63 -6.16 0.78
C LYS A 41 6.73 -4.79 1.44
N LEU A 42 7.76 -4.05 1.10
CA LEU A 42 7.92 -2.71 1.66
C LEU A 42 6.81 -1.78 1.20
N ALA A 43 6.40 -1.91 -0.04
CA ALA A 43 5.30 -1.09 -0.55
C ALA A 43 4.01 -1.42 0.19
N GLU A 44 3.78 -2.69 0.45
CA GLU A 44 2.60 -3.10 1.19
C GLU A 44 2.64 -2.58 2.62
N GLN A 45 3.80 -2.61 3.23
CA GLN A 45 3.94 -2.08 4.58
C GLN A 45 3.68 -0.59 4.62
N ASP A 46 4.17 0.10 3.62
CA ASP A 46 3.95 1.54 3.54
C ASP A 46 2.47 1.84 3.37
N ALA A 47 1.81 1.10 2.51
CA ALA A 47 0.38 1.28 2.30
C ALA A 47 -0.39 0.99 3.58
N ALA A 48 -0.02 -0.07 4.27
CA ALA A 48 -0.70 -0.43 5.51
C ALA A 48 -0.51 0.64 6.58
N THR A 49 0.70 1.18 6.67
CA THR A 49 0.97 2.23 7.65
C THR A 49 0.13 3.46 7.36
N SER A 50 0.05 3.84 6.09
CA SER A 50 -0.75 4.99 5.73
C SER A 50 -2.22 4.75 6.01
N LEU A 51 -2.68 3.54 5.76
CA LEU A 51 -4.05 3.19 6.03
C LEU A 51 -4.37 3.28 7.51
N LEU A 52 -3.47 2.77 8.34
CA LEU A 52 -3.67 2.83 9.77
C LEU A 52 -3.72 4.25 10.28
N LYS A 53 -2.86 5.10 9.76
CA LYS A 53 -2.88 6.50 10.16
C LYS A 53 -4.20 7.14 9.78
N LYS A 54 -4.70 6.81 8.63
CA LYS A 54 -5.96 7.38 8.18
C LYS A 54 -7.13 6.89 9.01
N LEU A 55 -7.12 5.62 9.36
CA LEU A 55 -8.20 5.07 10.16
C LEU A 55 -8.20 5.58 11.58
N LYS A 56 -7.02 5.89 12.08
CA LYS A 56 -6.97 6.39 13.43
C LYS A 56 -7.56 7.74 13.57
N LEU A 57 -7.33 8.58 12.62
CA LEU A 57 -7.91 9.90 12.63
C LEU A 57 -7.71 10.64 13.90
N ILE A 58 -6.62 10.56 14.46
CA ILE A 58 -6.44 11.25 15.74
C ILE A 58 -5.67 12.48 15.63
#